data_62c6a13018f004f072bf43f840a0156f
#
_entry.id   62c6a13018f004f072bf43f840a0156f
#
_cell.length_a   1.000
_cell.length_b   1.000
_cell.length_c   1.000
_cell.angle_alpha   90.00
_cell.angle_beta   90.00
_cell.angle_gamma   90.00
#
_symmetry.space_group_name_H-M   'P 1'
#
loop_
_entity.id
_entity.type
_entity.pdbx_description
1 polymer ?
#
loop_
_entity_poly.entity_id
_entity_poly.type
_entity_poly.pdbx_seq_one_letter_code
_entity_poly.pdbx_strand_id
1 'polypeptide(L)'
;MKQPTLVVLATGMGSRYGGLKQLDGVGPSGETIMDYSIFDAIRAGFGKVVFVIRRTFEQEFREKIISKYEHKIPVEVVFQDLDKLPEGFTVPEGREKPWGTNHAVMMAAEVINEPFAVINADDFYGRHGFAALAEKLRSFSDSHDKYCMVGYRVGNTLSESGTVARGVCEVDDKGFLTGVVERTSIARRPDGKIAFTDENGQEQLLEENTPISMNMWGFTPDYFQHSEKLFCHFLNEQKANPKFEYYIPLVVNHLVAEGTSTVEVLDTPDSWFGVTYAEDRPDVVAKLAALASTGAYPEKLF
;
A
#
# COMPACT_ATOMS: atom_id res chain seq x y z
N MET A 1 1.49 21.32 -14.24
CA MET A 1 1.87 19.98 -13.80
C MET A 1 0.59 19.19 -13.58
N LYS A 2 0.50 17.93 -14.06
CA LYS A 2 -0.64 17.08 -13.79
C LYS A 2 -0.65 16.71 -12.30
N GLN A 3 -1.83 16.71 -11.68
CA GLN A 3 -2.00 16.23 -10.32
C GLN A 3 -1.85 14.69 -10.31
N PRO A 4 -1.17 14.10 -9.34
CA PRO A 4 -1.02 12.65 -9.27
C PRO A 4 -2.36 11.96 -8.95
N THR A 5 -2.47 10.69 -9.34
CA THR A 5 -3.59 9.82 -9.01
C THR A 5 -3.24 8.95 -7.80
N LEU A 6 -4.21 8.72 -6.90
CA LEU A 6 -4.10 7.75 -5.83
C LEU A 6 -4.81 6.44 -6.21
N VAL A 7 -4.08 5.33 -6.21
CA VAL A 7 -4.63 3.98 -6.34
C VAL A 7 -4.78 3.36 -4.96
N VAL A 8 -5.99 2.93 -4.62
CA VAL A 8 -6.31 2.31 -3.34
C VAL A 8 -6.63 0.84 -3.55
N LEU A 9 -5.80 -0.04 -2.99
CA LEU A 9 -5.96 -1.49 -3.11
C LEU A 9 -6.97 -1.98 -2.06
N ALA A 10 -8.21 -2.23 -2.49
CA ALA A 10 -9.32 -2.65 -1.64
C ALA A 10 -9.85 -4.06 -1.97
N THR A 11 -9.03 -4.91 -2.59
CA THR A 11 -9.41 -6.28 -3.01
C THR A 11 -9.29 -7.31 -1.89
N GLY A 12 -8.53 -7.03 -0.83
CA GLY A 12 -8.30 -7.86 0.35
C GLY A 12 -9.48 -7.94 1.30
N MET A 13 -10.70 -7.85 0.79
CA MET A 13 -11.92 -7.77 1.56
C MET A 13 -12.14 -8.98 2.43
N GLY A 14 -12.01 -8.74 3.68
CA GLY A 14 -12.27 -9.48 4.90
C GLY A 14 -12.86 -10.88 4.84
N SER A 15 -12.17 -11.84 4.22
CA SER A 15 -12.52 -13.25 4.35
C SER A 15 -12.45 -13.75 5.81
N ARG A 16 -11.76 -13.00 6.69
CA ARG A 16 -11.59 -13.36 8.12
C ARG A 16 -12.68 -12.81 9.04
N TYR A 17 -13.50 -11.82 8.60
CA TYR A 17 -14.50 -11.14 9.43
C TYR A 17 -15.94 -11.22 8.90
N GLY A 18 -16.19 -11.96 7.80
CA GLY A 18 -17.54 -12.14 7.25
C GLY A 18 -18.19 -10.88 6.68
N GLY A 19 -17.42 -9.80 6.41
CA GLY A 19 -17.91 -8.55 5.87
C GLY A 19 -16.80 -7.64 5.37
N LEU A 20 -17.16 -6.45 4.88
CA LEU A 20 -16.25 -5.41 4.42
C LEU A 20 -15.53 -4.75 5.62
N LYS A 21 -14.39 -5.29 6.04
CA LYS A 21 -13.54 -4.72 7.11
C LYS A 21 -13.25 -3.23 6.89
N GLN A 22 -13.14 -2.81 5.63
CA GLN A 22 -12.91 -1.42 5.25
C GLN A 22 -14.09 -0.48 5.55
N LEU A 23 -15.25 -1.05 5.93
CA LEU A 23 -16.45 -0.30 6.33
C LEU A 23 -16.58 -0.12 7.84
N ASP A 24 -15.67 -0.71 8.65
CA ASP A 24 -15.71 -0.54 10.10
C ASP A 24 -15.30 0.88 10.49
N GLY A 25 -16.22 1.60 11.11
CA GLY A 25 -16.00 2.94 11.63
C GLY A 25 -15.10 2.88 12.86
N VAL A 26 -13.95 3.54 12.77
CA VAL A 26 -12.95 3.64 13.84
C VAL A 26 -12.65 5.08 14.26
N GLY A 27 -13.04 6.05 13.43
CA GLY A 27 -12.91 7.47 13.73
C GLY A 27 -14.00 8.00 14.66
N PRO A 28 -13.82 9.20 15.26
CA PRO A 28 -14.75 9.80 16.20
C PRO A 28 -16.17 9.97 15.68
N SER A 29 -16.34 10.24 14.38
CA SER A 29 -17.65 10.41 13.72
C SER A 29 -18.03 9.21 12.84
N GLY A 30 -17.39 8.05 13.05
CA GLY A 30 -17.66 6.81 12.33
C GLY A 30 -16.87 6.67 11.03
N GLU A 31 -15.80 7.44 10.87
CA GLU A 31 -14.91 7.32 9.72
C GLU A 31 -14.18 5.98 9.71
N THR A 32 -13.99 5.43 8.52
CA THR A 32 -13.13 4.27 8.28
C THR A 32 -11.65 4.71 8.21
N ILE A 33 -10.69 3.78 8.33
CA ILE A 33 -9.26 4.09 8.11
C ILE A 33 -9.06 4.70 6.71
N MET A 34 -9.74 4.17 5.71
CA MET A 34 -9.65 4.66 4.33
C MET A 34 -10.11 6.12 4.18
N ASP A 35 -11.10 6.57 4.97
CA ASP A 35 -11.56 7.96 4.96
C ASP A 35 -10.41 8.92 5.28
N TYR A 36 -9.52 8.57 6.21
CA TYR A 36 -8.32 9.35 6.53
C TYR A 36 -7.34 9.40 5.36
N SER A 37 -7.09 8.28 4.69
CA SER A 37 -6.21 8.23 3.51
C SER A 37 -6.74 9.11 2.38
N ILE A 38 -8.05 9.07 2.10
CA ILE A 38 -8.66 9.93 1.07
C ILE A 38 -8.61 11.41 1.47
N PHE A 39 -8.88 11.72 2.75
CA PHE A 39 -8.77 13.08 3.26
C PHE A 39 -7.35 13.63 3.11
N ASP A 40 -6.33 12.84 3.46
CA ASP A 40 -4.92 13.20 3.32
C ASP A 40 -4.52 13.37 1.86
N ALA A 41 -4.98 12.50 0.98
CA ALA A 41 -4.73 12.62 -0.46
C ALA A 41 -5.32 13.92 -1.03
N ILE A 42 -6.55 14.28 -0.68
CA ILE A 42 -7.20 15.52 -1.13
C ILE A 42 -6.37 16.73 -0.67
N ARG A 43 -6.01 16.81 0.62
CA ARG A 43 -5.23 17.94 1.14
C ARG A 43 -3.79 18.00 0.62
N ALA A 44 -3.22 16.86 0.22
CA ALA A 44 -1.90 16.79 -0.43
C ALA A 44 -1.94 17.18 -1.92
N GLY A 45 -3.13 17.31 -2.52
CA GLY A 45 -3.34 17.75 -3.89
C GLY A 45 -3.31 16.62 -4.92
N PHE A 46 -3.72 15.40 -4.57
CA PHE A 46 -4.07 14.37 -5.54
C PHE A 46 -5.30 14.80 -6.35
N GLY A 47 -5.32 14.50 -7.63
CA GLY A 47 -6.36 14.93 -8.57
C GLY A 47 -7.45 13.91 -8.82
N LYS A 48 -7.20 12.64 -8.50
CA LYS A 48 -8.10 11.52 -8.75
C LYS A 48 -7.80 10.37 -7.78
N VAL A 49 -8.82 9.58 -7.46
CA VAL A 49 -8.69 8.32 -6.73
C VAL A 49 -9.20 7.17 -7.61
N VAL A 50 -8.44 6.10 -7.70
CA VAL A 50 -8.83 4.86 -8.39
C VAL A 50 -8.90 3.75 -7.34
N PHE A 51 -10.07 3.20 -7.11
CA PHE A 51 -10.24 2.05 -6.23
C PHE A 51 -10.14 0.76 -7.02
N VAL A 52 -9.28 -0.15 -6.56
CA VAL A 52 -9.20 -1.51 -7.08
C VAL A 52 -9.97 -2.41 -6.12
N ILE A 53 -11.09 -2.96 -6.58
CA ILE A 53 -12.00 -3.78 -5.77
C ILE A 53 -12.29 -5.13 -6.45
N ARG A 54 -13.00 -6.00 -5.76
CA ARG A 54 -13.64 -7.18 -6.38
C ARG A 54 -15.03 -6.80 -6.87
N ARG A 55 -15.41 -7.30 -8.04
CA ARG A 55 -16.72 -7.05 -8.66
C ARG A 55 -17.90 -7.43 -7.76
N THR A 56 -17.73 -8.48 -6.95
CA THR A 56 -18.76 -8.95 -6.01
C THR A 56 -19.20 -7.94 -4.96
N PHE A 57 -18.40 -6.89 -4.72
CA PHE A 57 -18.68 -5.87 -3.71
C PHE A 57 -18.97 -4.48 -4.30
N GLU A 58 -19.07 -4.38 -5.62
CA GLU A 58 -19.18 -3.09 -6.31
C GLU A 58 -20.34 -2.25 -5.80
N GLN A 59 -21.54 -2.81 -5.71
CA GLN A 59 -22.73 -2.07 -5.32
C GLN A 59 -22.57 -1.50 -3.89
N GLU A 60 -22.25 -2.35 -2.94
CA GLU A 60 -22.08 -1.94 -1.54
C GLU A 60 -20.95 -0.91 -1.37
N PHE A 61 -19.84 -1.09 -2.11
CA PHE A 61 -18.70 -0.18 -2.09
C PHE A 61 -19.08 1.20 -2.65
N ARG A 62 -19.83 1.25 -3.76
CA ARG A 62 -20.33 2.51 -4.33
C ARG A 62 -21.26 3.25 -3.35
N GLU A 63 -22.21 2.54 -2.77
CA GLU A 63 -23.21 3.13 -1.85
C GLU A 63 -22.58 3.63 -0.55
N LYS A 64 -21.64 2.89 0.05
CA LYS A 64 -21.11 3.19 1.38
C LYS A 64 -19.79 3.97 1.39
N ILE A 65 -18.99 3.86 0.33
CA ILE A 65 -17.66 4.44 0.26
C ILE A 65 -17.59 5.57 -0.77
N ILE A 66 -17.88 5.28 -2.05
CA ILE A 66 -17.69 6.27 -3.12
C ILE A 66 -18.59 7.47 -2.91
N SER A 67 -19.83 7.27 -2.48
CA SER A 67 -20.80 8.34 -2.20
C SER A 67 -20.28 9.41 -1.24
N LYS A 68 -19.31 9.08 -0.39
CA LYS A 68 -18.67 10.05 0.52
C LYS A 68 -17.73 11.02 -0.21
N TYR A 69 -17.12 10.58 -1.32
CA TYR A 69 -15.99 11.28 -1.95
C TYR A 69 -16.29 11.86 -3.33
N GLU A 70 -17.30 11.36 -4.06
CA GLU A 70 -17.58 11.72 -5.46
C GLU A 70 -17.75 13.23 -5.72
N HIS A 71 -18.15 13.99 -4.68
CA HIS A 71 -18.26 15.45 -4.74
C HIS A 71 -17.01 16.18 -4.22
N LYS A 72 -15.97 15.44 -3.80
CA LYS A 72 -14.75 16.01 -3.23
C LYS A 72 -13.53 15.80 -4.14
N ILE A 73 -13.49 14.68 -4.84
CA ILE A 73 -12.40 14.31 -5.76
C ILE A 73 -12.98 13.36 -6.82
N PRO A 74 -12.51 13.43 -8.09
CA PRO A 74 -12.85 12.42 -9.11
C PRO A 74 -12.51 11.01 -8.64
N VAL A 75 -13.45 10.07 -8.79
CA VAL A 75 -13.32 8.68 -8.38
C VAL A 75 -13.57 7.75 -9.55
N GLU A 76 -12.68 6.80 -9.76
CA GLU A 76 -12.84 5.68 -10.68
C GLU A 76 -12.76 4.34 -9.93
N VAL A 77 -13.37 3.30 -10.50
CA VAL A 77 -13.37 1.95 -9.94
C VAL A 77 -12.91 0.98 -11.01
N VAL A 78 -11.94 0.16 -10.66
CA VAL A 78 -11.45 -0.94 -11.50
C VAL A 78 -11.52 -2.25 -10.74
N PHE A 79 -11.50 -3.38 -11.45
CA PHE A 79 -11.77 -4.68 -10.85
C PHE A 79 -10.58 -5.61 -11.00
N GLN A 80 -10.20 -6.24 -9.88
CA GLN A 80 -9.23 -7.33 -9.86
C GLN A 80 -9.98 -8.67 -9.99
N ASP A 81 -10.22 -9.08 -11.21
CA ASP A 81 -10.81 -10.40 -11.51
C ASP A 81 -9.70 -11.41 -11.84
N LEU A 82 -9.90 -12.70 -11.52
CA LEU A 82 -8.89 -13.76 -11.70
C LEU A 82 -8.54 -14.02 -13.17
N ASP A 83 -9.50 -13.79 -14.06
CA ASP A 83 -9.38 -13.99 -15.51
C ASP A 83 -8.74 -12.82 -16.25
N LYS A 84 -8.43 -11.74 -15.55
CA LYS A 84 -7.66 -10.60 -16.09
C LYS A 84 -6.19 -10.96 -16.20
N LEU A 85 -5.87 -11.74 -17.23
CA LEU A 85 -4.53 -12.25 -17.54
C LEU A 85 -4.06 -11.73 -18.90
N PRO A 86 -2.74 -11.64 -19.13
CA PRO A 86 -2.19 -11.37 -20.45
C PRO A 86 -2.61 -12.43 -21.47
N GLU A 87 -2.56 -12.08 -22.76
CA GLU A 87 -2.89 -12.99 -23.85
C GLU A 87 -2.06 -14.28 -23.76
N GLY A 88 -2.72 -15.42 -23.98
CA GLY A 88 -2.10 -16.75 -23.94
C GLY A 88 -2.05 -17.40 -22.56
N PHE A 89 -2.50 -16.73 -21.51
CA PHE A 89 -2.60 -17.31 -20.17
C PHE A 89 -4.06 -17.59 -19.77
N THR A 90 -4.24 -18.62 -18.97
CA THR A 90 -5.54 -19.02 -18.42
C THR A 90 -5.43 -19.23 -16.92
N VAL A 91 -6.55 -19.05 -16.21
CA VAL A 91 -6.60 -19.30 -14.76
C VAL A 91 -6.38 -20.79 -14.51
N PRO A 92 -5.38 -21.17 -13.68
CA PRO A 92 -5.15 -22.55 -13.30
C PRO A 92 -6.38 -23.15 -12.60
N GLU A 93 -6.62 -24.45 -12.84
CA GLU A 93 -7.71 -25.16 -12.18
C GLU A 93 -7.57 -25.09 -10.66
N GLY A 94 -8.67 -24.78 -9.97
CA GLY A 94 -8.73 -24.68 -8.51
C GLY A 94 -8.12 -23.40 -7.92
N ARG A 95 -7.72 -22.41 -8.75
CA ARG A 95 -7.24 -21.15 -8.22
C ARG A 95 -8.40 -20.23 -7.82
N GLU A 96 -8.47 -19.94 -6.54
CA GLU A 96 -9.43 -18.98 -5.96
C GLU A 96 -8.74 -17.71 -5.42
N LYS A 97 -7.42 -17.80 -5.18
CA LYS A 97 -6.64 -16.72 -4.59
C LYS A 97 -6.34 -15.63 -5.63
N PRO A 98 -6.53 -14.32 -5.30
CA PRO A 98 -6.11 -13.22 -6.17
C PRO A 98 -4.63 -13.31 -6.53
N TRP A 99 -4.25 -12.68 -7.65
CA TRP A 99 -2.87 -12.75 -8.16
C TRP A 99 -1.85 -11.91 -7.38
N GLY A 100 -2.29 -11.14 -6.39
CA GLY A 100 -1.44 -10.33 -5.53
C GLY A 100 -1.56 -8.82 -5.78
N THR A 101 -0.82 -8.04 -4.98
CA THR A 101 -0.95 -6.57 -4.95
C THR A 101 -0.51 -5.91 -6.26
N ASN A 102 0.53 -6.43 -6.93
CA ASN A 102 0.96 -5.84 -8.19
C ASN A 102 -0.05 -6.10 -9.33
N HIS A 103 -0.67 -7.26 -9.36
CA HIS A 103 -1.76 -7.51 -10.32
C HIS A 103 -2.93 -6.56 -10.07
N ALA A 104 -3.25 -6.23 -8.82
CA ALA A 104 -4.27 -5.23 -8.52
C ALA A 104 -3.89 -3.85 -9.08
N VAL A 105 -2.63 -3.43 -8.95
CA VAL A 105 -2.13 -2.17 -9.55
C VAL A 105 -2.30 -2.18 -11.07
N MET A 106 -1.99 -3.29 -11.74
CA MET A 106 -2.12 -3.40 -13.20
C MET A 106 -3.54 -3.16 -13.71
N MET A 107 -4.57 -3.42 -12.91
CA MET A 107 -5.96 -3.16 -13.28
C MET A 107 -6.25 -1.67 -13.49
N ALA A 108 -5.43 -0.78 -12.99
CA ALA A 108 -5.58 0.67 -13.16
C ALA A 108 -4.90 1.23 -14.44
N ALA A 109 -4.22 0.38 -15.22
CA ALA A 109 -3.43 0.82 -16.38
C ALA A 109 -4.23 1.60 -17.43
N GLU A 110 -5.49 1.24 -17.67
CA GLU A 110 -6.33 1.88 -18.68
C GLU A 110 -6.85 3.26 -18.28
N VAL A 111 -6.84 3.56 -16.97
CA VAL A 111 -7.44 4.79 -16.41
C VAL A 111 -6.41 5.78 -15.86
N ILE A 112 -5.12 5.47 -15.94
CA ILE A 112 -4.02 6.30 -15.41
C ILE A 112 -2.98 6.60 -16.49
N ASN A 113 -2.75 7.88 -16.75
CA ASN A 113 -1.75 8.39 -17.68
C ASN A 113 -0.84 9.48 -17.05
N GLU A 114 -0.92 9.64 -15.74
CA GLU A 114 -0.14 10.55 -14.93
C GLU A 114 0.63 9.77 -13.84
N PRO A 115 1.66 10.36 -13.20
CA PRO A 115 2.28 9.76 -12.04
C PRO A 115 1.24 9.41 -10.97
N PHE A 116 1.42 8.27 -10.30
CA PHE A 116 0.42 7.77 -9.37
C PHE A 116 1.02 7.15 -8.12
N ALA A 117 0.27 7.22 -7.03
CA ALA A 117 0.57 6.54 -5.78
C ALA A 117 -0.25 5.26 -5.64
N VAL A 118 0.26 4.33 -4.85
CA VAL A 118 -0.44 3.09 -4.46
C VAL A 118 -0.41 2.97 -2.95
N ILE A 119 -1.57 2.64 -2.35
CA ILE A 119 -1.72 2.34 -0.92
C ILE A 119 -2.67 1.16 -0.70
N ASN A 120 -2.62 0.57 0.49
CA ASN A 120 -3.64 -0.36 0.96
C ASN A 120 -4.84 0.41 1.53
N ALA A 121 -6.04 -0.15 1.43
CA ALA A 121 -7.28 0.47 1.89
C ALA A 121 -7.48 0.40 3.41
N ASP A 122 -6.79 -0.50 4.10
CA ASP A 122 -6.98 -0.83 5.52
C ASP A 122 -5.84 -0.35 6.43
N ASP A 123 -4.95 0.49 5.88
CA ASP A 123 -3.79 1.04 6.58
C ASP A 123 -3.93 2.55 6.78
N PHE A 124 -3.55 3.03 7.97
CA PHE A 124 -3.39 4.46 8.26
C PHE A 124 -1.95 4.87 7.99
N TYR A 125 -1.76 5.88 7.14
CA TYR A 125 -0.45 6.33 6.66
C TYR A 125 0.01 7.67 7.23
N GLY A 126 -0.94 8.54 7.62
CA GLY A 126 -0.65 9.88 8.12
C GLY A 126 -0.38 10.92 7.02
N ARG A 127 -0.54 12.17 7.39
CA ARG A 127 -0.56 13.31 6.44
C ARG A 127 0.77 13.61 5.76
N HIS A 128 1.90 13.41 6.49
CA HIS A 128 3.21 13.79 5.97
C HIS A 128 3.67 12.83 4.89
N GLY A 129 3.35 11.52 5.01
CA GLY A 129 3.58 10.53 3.97
C GLY A 129 2.89 10.91 2.66
N PHE A 130 1.60 11.30 2.70
CA PHE A 130 0.86 11.76 1.51
C PHE A 130 1.43 13.05 0.93
N ALA A 131 1.82 14.01 1.77
CA ALA A 131 2.41 15.27 1.30
C ALA A 131 3.74 15.05 0.57
N ALA A 132 4.65 14.27 1.17
CA ALA A 132 5.95 13.93 0.57
C ALA A 132 5.76 13.18 -0.77
N LEU A 133 4.85 12.20 -0.79
CA LEU A 133 4.58 11.40 -1.98
C LEU A 133 3.99 12.25 -3.11
N ALA A 134 3.00 13.10 -2.82
CA ALA A 134 2.39 13.99 -3.80
C ALA A 134 3.38 15.02 -4.38
N GLU A 135 4.24 15.59 -3.55
CA GLU A 135 5.30 16.50 -3.98
C GLU A 135 6.27 15.80 -4.94
N LYS A 136 6.76 14.61 -4.57
CA LYS A 136 7.67 13.83 -5.41
C LYS A 136 7.03 13.44 -6.73
N LEU A 137 5.80 12.93 -6.73
CA LEU A 137 5.09 12.53 -7.94
C LEU A 137 4.85 13.69 -8.91
N ARG A 138 4.58 14.90 -8.41
CA ARG A 138 4.50 16.10 -9.26
C ARG A 138 5.82 16.40 -9.97
N SER A 139 6.94 16.12 -9.33
CA SER A 139 8.27 16.30 -9.95
C SER A 139 8.55 15.28 -11.07
N PHE A 140 7.79 14.19 -11.13
CA PHE A 140 7.92 13.11 -12.13
C PHE A 140 7.03 13.30 -13.37
N SER A 141 6.32 14.44 -13.52
CA SER A 141 5.29 14.67 -14.56
C SER A 141 5.70 14.29 -15.98
N ASP A 142 6.99 14.45 -16.32
CA ASP A 142 7.54 14.17 -17.66
C ASP A 142 8.71 13.16 -17.57
N SER A 143 8.76 12.38 -16.50
CA SER A 143 9.82 11.41 -16.26
C SER A 143 9.34 9.99 -16.59
N HIS A 144 10.31 9.11 -16.85
CA HIS A 144 10.12 7.67 -17.00
C HIS A 144 11.07 6.93 -16.06
N ASP A 145 10.68 5.74 -15.63
CA ASP A 145 11.49 4.85 -14.77
C ASP A 145 11.93 5.52 -13.45
N LYS A 146 11.16 6.53 -13.00
CA LYS A 146 11.36 7.25 -11.75
C LYS A 146 10.25 6.89 -10.78
N TYR A 147 10.63 6.24 -9.70
CA TYR A 147 9.72 5.78 -8.68
C TYR A 147 10.14 6.30 -7.32
N CYS A 148 9.24 6.24 -6.37
CA CYS A 148 9.52 6.55 -4.99
C CYS A 148 8.67 5.67 -4.08
N MET A 149 9.01 5.66 -2.81
CA MET A 149 8.20 5.04 -1.77
C MET A 149 8.32 5.84 -0.48
N VAL A 150 7.33 5.75 0.39
CA VAL A 150 7.45 6.28 1.74
C VAL A 150 8.03 5.18 2.64
N GLY A 151 9.21 5.45 3.19
CA GLY A 151 9.88 4.58 4.17
C GLY A 151 9.44 4.98 5.57
N TYR A 152 8.64 4.14 6.22
CA TYR A 152 8.29 4.32 7.63
C TYR A 152 9.42 3.83 8.52
N ARG A 153 9.64 4.50 9.63
CA ARG A 153 10.64 4.04 10.62
C ARG A 153 10.11 2.80 11.33
N VAL A 154 10.91 1.73 11.43
CA VAL A 154 10.45 0.46 12.01
C VAL A 154 9.84 0.67 13.40
N GLY A 155 10.42 1.54 14.24
CA GLY A 155 9.88 1.85 15.57
C GLY A 155 8.45 2.40 15.56
N ASN A 156 8.02 3.02 14.46
CA ASN A 156 6.68 3.59 14.28
C ASN A 156 5.69 2.59 13.63
N THR A 157 6.07 1.31 13.45
CA THR A 157 5.25 0.28 12.79
C THR A 157 5.08 -1.00 13.59
N LEU A 158 5.56 -1.02 14.83
CA LEU A 158 5.47 -2.19 15.71
C LEU A 158 4.06 -2.34 16.30
N SER A 159 3.74 -3.55 16.74
CA SER A 159 2.52 -3.87 17.48
C SER A 159 2.84 -4.14 18.95
N GLU A 160 1.98 -3.65 19.84
CA GLU A 160 2.02 -4.00 21.26
C GLU A 160 1.51 -5.44 21.51
N SER A 161 0.78 -6.01 20.56
CA SER A 161 0.13 -7.32 20.69
C SER A 161 1.01 -8.48 20.25
N GLY A 162 2.22 -8.23 19.71
CA GLY A 162 3.11 -9.31 19.27
C GLY A 162 4.09 -8.93 18.18
N THR A 163 4.63 -9.95 17.52
CA THR A 163 5.58 -9.75 16.41
C THR A 163 4.87 -9.35 15.13
N VAL A 164 5.58 -8.62 14.28
CA VAL A 164 5.08 -8.20 12.95
C VAL A 164 6.00 -8.69 11.82
N ALA A 165 5.47 -8.75 10.60
CA ALA A 165 6.24 -8.94 9.38
C ALA A 165 6.28 -7.62 8.60
N ARG A 166 7.46 -7.24 8.09
CA ARG A 166 7.67 -5.98 7.37
C ARG A 166 8.67 -6.14 6.22
N GLY A 167 8.46 -5.37 5.17
CA GLY A 167 9.45 -5.20 4.11
C GLY A 167 10.56 -4.26 4.56
N VAL A 168 11.67 -4.80 5.03
CA VAL A 168 12.85 -4.01 5.43
C VAL A 168 13.53 -3.49 4.17
N CYS A 169 13.70 -2.17 4.08
CA CYS A 169 14.32 -1.51 2.94
C CYS A 169 15.84 -1.40 3.11
N GLU A 170 16.57 -1.77 2.09
CA GLU A 170 17.98 -1.47 1.93
C GLU A 170 18.11 -0.21 1.07
N VAL A 171 18.84 0.78 1.56
CA VAL A 171 18.93 2.12 0.96
C VAL A 171 20.39 2.53 0.82
N ASP A 172 20.75 3.07 -0.33
CA ASP A 172 22.11 3.58 -0.57
C ASP A 172 22.34 4.95 0.10
N ASP A 173 23.60 5.42 0.08
CA ASP A 173 24.01 6.70 0.67
C ASP A 173 23.33 7.93 0.03
N LYS A 174 22.67 7.76 -1.12
CA LYS A 174 21.95 8.82 -1.85
C LYS A 174 20.44 8.80 -1.58
N GLY A 175 19.96 7.84 -0.78
CA GLY A 175 18.55 7.70 -0.47
C GLY A 175 17.75 6.87 -1.48
N PHE A 176 18.41 6.11 -2.35
CA PHE A 176 17.74 5.22 -3.29
C PHE A 176 17.65 3.80 -2.75
N LEU A 177 16.51 3.18 -2.99
CA LEU A 177 16.24 1.80 -2.64
C LEU A 177 17.16 0.87 -3.45
N THR A 178 17.84 -0.05 -2.78
CA THR A 178 18.62 -1.13 -3.40
C THR A 178 17.91 -2.48 -3.27
N GLY A 179 16.98 -2.61 -2.33
CA GLY A 179 16.16 -3.80 -2.18
C GLY A 179 15.15 -3.69 -1.05
N VAL A 180 14.12 -4.53 -1.11
CA VAL A 180 13.15 -4.74 -0.03
C VAL A 180 13.12 -6.22 0.31
N VAL A 181 13.39 -6.55 1.57
CA VAL A 181 13.38 -7.92 2.05
C VAL A 181 12.32 -8.07 3.13
N GLU A 182 11.37 -8.98 2.94
CA GLU A 182 10.40 -9.28 3.98
C GLU A 182 11.09 -9.97 5.15
N ARG A 183 10.95 -9.37 6.34
CA ARG A 183 11.41 -9.94 7.61
C ARG A 183 10.21 -10.21 8.49
N THR A 184 10.20 -11.39 9.06
CA THR A 184 9.14 -11.83 9.98
C THR A 184 9.61 -11.77 11.42
N SER A 185 8.66 -11.87 12.37
CA SER A 185 8.96 -11.91 13.80
C SER A 185 9.72 -10.69 14.32
N ILE A 186 9.45 -9.51 13.73
CA ILE A 186 10.01 -8.25 14.22
C ILE A 186 9.28 -7.84 15.49
N ALA A 187 10.02 -7.53 16.55
CA ALA A 187 9.46 -7.02 17.81
C ALA A 187 10.48 -6.18 18.58
N ARG A 188 9.98 -5.38 19.53
CA ARG A 188 10.80 -4.71 20.52
C ARG A 188 11.10 -5.67 21.67
N ARG A 189 12.38 -5.79 21.99
CA ARG A 189 12.88 -6.62 23.10
C ARG A 189 12.70 -5.90 24.44
N PRO A 190 12.82 -6.63 25.58
CA PRO A 190 12.77 -6.02 26.91
C PRO A 190 13.87 -4.98 27.16
N ASP A 191 15.01 -5.06 26.45
CA ASP A 191 16.10 -4.08 26.51
C ASP A 191 15.86 -2.83 25.64
N GLY A 192 14.69 -2.74 24.99
CA GLY A 192 14.26 -1.63 24.13
C GLY A 192 14.71 -1.73 22.68
N LYS A 193 15.61 -2.65 22.33
CA LYS A 193 16.10 -2.84 20.96
C LYS A 193 15.04 -3.54 20.11
N ILE A 194 15.07 -3.26 18.81
CA ILE A 194 14.22 -3.94 17.83
C ILE A 194 15.03 -5.07 17.19
N ALA A 195 14.42 -6.25 17.08
CA ALA A 195 15.05 -7.42 16.48
C ALA A 195 14.06 -8.22 15.63
N PHE A 196 14.60 -9.03 14.72
CA PHE A 196 13.87 -10.05 13.98
C PHE A 196 14.65 -11.37 13.99
N THR A 197 13.97 -12.47 13.68
CA THR A 197 14.62 -13.77 13.50
C THR A 197 14.84 -14.00 12.01
N ASP A 198 16.10 -14.23 11.60
CA ASP A 198 16.43 -14.52 10.23
C ASP A 198 16.09 -15.99 9.82
N GLU A 199 16.30 -16.32 8.55
CA GLU A 199 16.01 -17.64 7.98
C GLU A 199 16.85 -18.79 8.58
N ASN A 200 17.96 -18.46 9.25
CA ASN A 200 18.82 -19.43 9.97
C ASN A 200 18.40 -19.56 11.45
N GLY A 201 17.34 -18.87 11.87
CA GLY A 201 16.89 -18.83 13.26
C GLY A 201 17.77 -17.95 14.16
N GLN A 202 18.60 -17.09 13.58
CA GLN A 202 19.44 -16.15 14.33
C GLN A 202 18.76 -14.81 14.50
N GLU A 203 18.92 -14.26 15.69
CA GLU A 203 18.40 -12.92 15.98
C GLU A 203 19.32 -11.86 15.38
N GLN A 204 18.69 -10.93 14.64
CA GLN A 204 19.33 -9.76 14.03
C GLN A 204 18.69 -8.48 14.56
N LEU A 205 19.51 -7.46 14.80
CA LEU A 205 19.02 -6.15 15.28
C LEU A 205 18.63 -5.24 14.11
N LEU A 206 17.63 -4.40 14.36
CA LEU A 206 17.25 -3.28 13.51
C LEU A 206 17.39 -1.97 14.27
N GLU A 207 17.91 -0.96 13.62
CA GLU A 207 17.92 0.40 14.16
C GLU A 207 16.50 0.99 14.17
N GLU A 208 16.17 1.83 15.17
CA GLU A 208 14.85 2.44 15.35
C GLU A 208 14.32 3.14 14.07
N ASN A 209 15.24 3.76 13.32
CA ASN A 209 14.93 4.51 12.11
C ASN A 209 15.10 3.69 10.82
N THR A 210 15.31 2.37 10.89
CA THR A 210 15.41 1.52 9.69
C THR A 210 14.15 1.69 8.84
N PRO A 211 14.27 2.05 7.55
CA PRO A 211 13.12 2.28 6.69
C PRO A 211 12.40 0.97 6.36
N ILE A 212 11.09 1.00 6.50
CA ILE A 212 10.18 -0.13 6.28
C ILE A 212 9.18 0.23 5.19
N SER A 213 8.97 -0.68 4.26
CA SER A 213 7.87 -0.58 3.29
C SER A 213 6.56 -0.98 3.94
N MET A 214 5.61 -0.05 3.94
CA MET A 214 4.22 -0.29 4.31
C MET A 214 3.29 -0.23 3.09
N ASN A 215 3.82 -0.56 1.92
CA ASN A 215 3.13 -0.60 0.64
C ASN A 215 2.59 0.78 0.17
N MET A 216 3.29 1.85 0.54
CA MET A 216 3.02 3.21 0.08
C MET A 216 4.04 3.60 -0.99
N TRP A 217 3.65 3.45 -2.26
CA TRP A 217 4.51 3.57 -3.43
C TRP A 217 4.10 4.71 -4.34
N GLY A 218 5.04 5.22 -5.12
CA GLY A 218 4.82 6.19 -6.17
C GLY A 218 5.52 5.80 -7.47
N PHE A 219 4.81 5.85 -8.58
CA PHE A 219 5.27 5.37 -9.89
C PHE A 219 4.98 6.37 -11.00
N THR A 220 5.81 6.32 -12.05
CA THR A 220 5.47 6.87 -13.37
C THR A 220 4.69 5.82 -14.18
N PRO A 221 3.87 6.21 -15.18
CA PRO A 221 2.96 5.29 -15.88
C PRO A 221 3.63 4.12 -16.62
N ASP A 222 4.91 4.23 -16.96
CA ASP A 222 5.71 3.15 -17.54
C ASP A 222 5.78 1.90 -16.65
N TYR A 223 5.56 2.06 -15.34
CA TYR A 223 5.47 0.94 -14.41
C TYR A 223 4.46 -0.14 -14.84
N PHE A 224 3.36 0.25 -15.48
CA PHE A 224 2.37 -0.71 -15.98
C PHE A 224 2.95 -1.65 -17.03
N GLN A 225 3.75 -1.12 -17.97
CA GLN A 225 4.39 -1.92 -19.02
C GLN A 225 5.44 -2.88 -18.44
N HIS A 226 6.25 -2.39 -17.51
CA HIS A 226 7.20 -3.25 -16.79
C HIS A 226 6.50 -4.35 -16.00
N SER A 227 5.42 -4.00 -15.30
CA SER A 227 4.61 -4.95 -14.53
C SER A 227 4.00 -6.04 -15.39
N GLU A 228 3.44 -5.70 -16.55
CA GLU A 228 2.85 -6.67 -17.46
C GLU A 228 3.89 -7.65 -18.02
N LYS A 229 5.03 -7.11 -18.49
CA LYS A 229 6.13 -7.93 -19.01
C LYS A 229 6.65 -8.93 -17.97
N LEU A 230 6.88 -8.46 -16.74
CA LEU A 230 7.34 -9.31 -15.65
C LEU A 230 6.26 -10.29 -15.19
N PHE A 231 4.99 -9.93 -15.26
CA PHE A 231 3.89 -10.83 -14.94
C PHE A 231 3.80 -12.00 -15.91
N CYS A 232 3.99 -11.77 -17.21
CA CYS A 232 4.08 -12.84 -18.21
C CYS A 232 5.21 -13.82 -17.92
N HIS A 233 6.41 -13.30 -17.61
CA HIS A 233 7.55 -14.12 -17.24
C HIS A 233 7.27 -14.97 -16.01
N PHE A 234 6.74 -14.34 -15.00
CA PHE A 234 6.34 -14.90 -13.73
C PHE A 234 5.26 -15.99 -13.84
N LEU A 235 4.20 -15.77 -14.64
CA LEU A 235 3.17 -16.78 -14.91
C LEU A 235 3.78 -18.03 -15.58
N ASN A 236 4.79 -17.86 -16.44
CA ASN A 236 5.50 -18.99 -17.06
C ASN A 236 6.29 -19.81 -16.05
N GLU A 237 6.97 -19.17 -15.11
CA GLU A 237 7.76 -19.87 -14.08
C GLU A 237 6.88 -20.55 -13.03
N GLN A 238 5.78 -19.92 -12.63
CA GLN A 238 4.94 -20.34 -11.50
C GLN A 238 3.70 -21.15 -11.91
N LYS A 239 3.63 -21.66 -13.13
CA LYS A 239 2.48 -22.43 -13.68
C LYS A 239 1.91 -23.50 -12.77
N ALA A 240 2.75 -24.11 -11.92
CA ALA A 240 2.37 -25.21 -11.03
C ALA A 240 1.98 -24.76 -9.61
N ASN A 241 2.08 -23.46 -9.27
CA ASN A 241 1.83 -22.98 -7.91
C ASN A 241 0.52 -22.18 -7.83
N PRO A 242 -0.62 -22.80 -7.43
CA PRO A 242 -1.92 -22.13 -7.36
C PRO A 242 -2.02 -21.08 -6.25
N LYS A 243 -1.05 -21.02 -5.33
CA LYS A 243 -1.04 -20.10 -4.19
C LYS A 243 -0.13 -18.89 -4.38
N PHE A 244 0.58 -18.83 -5.50
CA PHE A 244 1.53 -17.77 -5.74
C PHE A 244 0.84 -16.40 -5.89
N GLU A 245 1.50 -15.36 -5.40
CA GLU A 245 1.04 -13.97 -5.50
C GLU A 245 2.14 -13.08 -6.08
N TYR A 246 1.74 -12.23 -6.99
CA TYR A 246 2.58 -11.26 -7.66
C TYR A 246 2.54 -9.93 -6.91
N TYR A 247 3.52 -9.72 -6.04
CA TYR A 247 3.59 -8.56 -5.15
C TYR A 247 4.39 -7.39 -5.76
N ILE A 248 4.05 -6.16 -5.36
CA ILE A 248 4.77 -4.95 -5.76
C ILE A 248 6.28 -5.04 -5.46
N PRO A 249 6.74 -5.46 -4.27
CA PRO A 249 8.18 -5.57 -3.99
C PRO A 249 8.94 -6.50 -4.93
N LEU A 250 8.32 -7.53 -5.49
CA LEU A 250 8.97 -8.41 -6.46
C LEU A 250 9.33 -7.67 -7.75
N VAL A 251 8.39 -6.86 -8.25
CA VAL A 251 8.60 -6.04 -9.46
C VAL A 251 9.66 -4.98 -9.19
N VAL A 252 9.51 -4.26 -8.09
CA VAL A 252 10.43 -3.19 -7.70
C VAL A 252 11.85 -3.72 -7.54
N ASN A 253 12.06 -4.82 -6.80
CA ASN A 253 13.37 -5.43 -6.62
C ASN A 253 14.00 -5.86 -7.95
N HIS A 254 13.21 -6.42 -8.87
CA HIS A 254 13.70 -6.81 -10.18
C HIS A 254 14.17 -5.59 -10.99
N LEU A 255 13.34 -4.53 -11.08
CA LEU A 255 13.66 -3.34 -11.84
C LEU A 255 14.88 -2.58 -11.28
N VAL A 256 15.01 -2.53 -9.95
CA VAL A 256 16.16 -1.91 -9.26
C VAL A 256 17.43 -2.74 -9.51
N ALA A 257 17.37 -4.06 -9.37
CA ALA A 257 18.51 -4.95 -9.57
C ALA A 257 19.04 -4.93 -11.02
N GLU A 258 18.15 -4.78 -12.01
CA GLU A 258 18.54 -4.63 -13.42
C GLU A 258 18.99 -3.19 -13.77
N GLY A 259 18.85 -2.24 -12.87
CA GLY A 259 19.15 -0.83 -13.15
C GLY A 259 18.17 -0.15 -14.12
N THR A 260 17.01 -0.78 -14.36
CA THR A 260 15.96 -0.24 -15.25
C THR A 260 15.30 0.97 -14.64
N SER A 261 15.05 0.95 -13.31
CA SER A 261 14.36 2.03 -12.61
C SER A 261 15.09 2.42 -11.34
N THR A 262 14.85 3.66 -10.90
CA THR A 262 15.32 4.15 -9.60
C THR A 262 14.13 4.41 -8.68
N VAL A 263 14.27 4.06 -7.41
CA VAL A 263 13.24 4.27 -6.38
C VAL A 263 13.81 5.11 -5.25
N GLU A 264 13.32 6.33 -5.09
CA GLU A 264 13.73 7.20 -3.98
C GLU A 264 12.94 6.87 -2.72
N VAL A 265 13.61 6.71 -1.59
CA VAL A 265 12.97 6.46 -0.30
C VAL A 265 12.71 7.78 0.41
N LEU A 266 11.43 8.11 0.60
CA LEU A 266 10.98 9.35 1.25
C LEU A 266 10.78 9.07 2.75
N ASP A 267 11.35 9.91 3.61
CA ASP A 267 11.15 9.81 5.06
C ASP A 267 9.82 10.42 5.49
N THR A 268 9.22 9.86 6.53
CA THR A 268 8.05 10.42 7.20
C THR A 268 8.18 10.27 8.72
N PRO A 269 7.77 11.27 9.50
CA PRO A 269 7.67 11.16 10.95
C PRO A 269 6.41 10.42 11.42
N ASP A 270 5.48 10.14 10.50
CA ASP A 270 4.18 9.57 10.84
C ASP A 270 4.30 8.14 11.37
N SER A 271 3.37 7.77 12.22
CA SER A 271 3.16 6.38 12.62
C SER A 271 2.22 5.69 11.64
N TRP A 272 2.58 4.48 11.25
CA TRP A 272 1.68 3.58 10.53
C TRP A 272 0.95 2.69 11.53
N PHE A 273 -0.32 2.46 11.30
CA PHE A 273 -1.11 1.46 12.00
C PHE A 273 -2.29 0.97 11.16
N GLY A 274 -2.82 -0.19 11.50
CA GLY A 274 -3.98 -0.80 10.85
C GLY A 274 -4.67 -1.79 11.77
N VAL A 275 -5.86 -2.24 11.41
CA VAL A 275 -6.56 -3.31 12.12
C VAL A 275 -6.22 -4.63 11.45
N THR A 276 -5.16 -5.30 11.91
CA THR A 276 -4.78 -6.64 11.41
C THR A 276 -5.58 -7.72 12.14
N TYR A 277 -5.73 -7.55 13.44
CA TYR A 277 -6.50 -8.43 14.34
C TYR A 277 -7.64 -7.64 14.99
N ALA A 278 -8.67 -8.34 15.48
CA ALA A 278 -9.78 -7.68 16.18
C ALA A 278 -9.31 -6.91 17.43
N GLU A 279 -8.28 -7.42 18.05
CA GLU A 279 -7.64 -6.88 19.25
C GLU A 279 -6.94 -5.55 19.01
N ASP A 280 -6.54 -5.23 17.76
CA ASP A 280 -5.91 -3.96 17.40
C ASP A 280 -6.93 -2.80 17.37
N ARG A 281 -8.23 -3.11 17.20
CA ARG A 281 -9.29 -2.10 17.00
C ARG A 281 -9.36 -1.04 18.10
N PRO A 282 -9.34 -1.38 19.40
CA PRO A 282 -9.39 -0.37 20.47
C PRO A 282 -8.19 0.61 20.42
N ASP A 283 -7.00 0.12 20.09
CA ASP A 283 -5.81 0.94 19.95
C ASP A 283 -5.92 1.90 18.76
N VAL A 284 -6.38 1.40 17.60
CA VAL A 284 -6.63 2.24 16.42
C VAL A 284 -7.66 3.33 16.71
N VAL A 285 -8.78 3.01 17.38
CA VAL A 285 -9.79 3.99 17.79
C VAL A 285 -9.18 5.06 18.69
N ALA A 286 -8.38 4.66 19.69
CA ALA A 286 -7.72 5.58 20.60
C ALA A 286 -6.73 6.50 19.88
N LYS A 287 -5.92 5.98 18.96
CA LYS A 287 -4.97 6.75 18.15
C LYS A 287 -5.68 7.78 17.27
N LEU A 288 -6.76 7.41 16.59
CA LEU A 288 -7.53 8.33 15.75
C LEU A 288 -8.23 9.41 16.58
N ALA A 289 -8.80 9.06 17.74
CA ALA A 289 -9.36 10.04 18.66
C ALA A 289 -8.31 11.03 19.17
N ALA A 290 -7.10 10.57 19.49
CA ALA A 290 -5.98 11.43 19.88
C ALA A 290 -5.57 12.39 18.76
N LEU A 291 -5.51 11.92 17.52
CA LEU A 291 -5.20 12.75 16.35
C LEU A 291 -6.27 13.84 16.11
N ALA A 292 -7.55 13.53 16.34
CA ALA A 292 -8.61 14.52 16.28
C ALA A 292 -8.49 15.54 17.42
N SER A 293 -8.25 15.09 18.66
CA SER A 293 -8.12 15.96 19.84
C SER A 293 -6.94 16.93 19.77
N THR A 294 -5.86 16.55 19.09
CA THR A 294 -4.69 17.42 18.85
C THR A 294 -4.88 18.38 17.67
N GLY A 295 -5.99 18.29 16.93
CA GLY A 295 -6.25 19.11 15.76
C GLY A 295 -5.48 18.66 14.50
N ALA A 296 -4.84 17.49 14.50
CA ALA A 296 -4.19 16.92 13.31
C ALA A 296 -5.23 16.58 12.23
N TYR A 297 -6.42 16.15 12.66
CA TYR A 297 -7.62 15.96 11.83
C TYR A 297 -8.83 16.65 12.46
N PRO A 298 -9.80 17.08 11.64
CA PRO A 298 -11.08 17.55 12.17
C PRO A 298 -11.86 16.38 12.80
N GLU A 299 -12.78 16.68 13.70
CA GLU A 299 -13.66 15.69 14.34
C GLU A 299 -14.50 14.90 13.32
N LYS A 300 -14.87 15.56 12.20
CA LYS A 300 -15.55 14.99 11.05
C LYS A 300 -14.77 15.33 9.79
N LEU A 301 -14.38 14.32 9.01
CA LEU A 301 -13.52 14.50 7.83
C LEU A 301 -14.27 15.07 6.62
N PHE A 302 -15.55 14.68 6.41
CA PHE A 302 -16.36 15.03 5.23
C PHE A 302 -17.76 15.52 5.58
#